data_6f970f98127275562eaf577cbeeced28
#
_entry.id   6f970f98127275562eaf577cbeeced28
#
_cell.length_a   1.000
_cell.length_b   1.000
_cell.length_c   1.000
_cell.angle_alpha   90.00
_cell.angle_beta   90.00
_cell.angle_gamma   90.00
#
_symmetry.space_group_name_H-M   'P 1'
#
loop_
_entity.id
_entity.type
_entity.pdbx_description
1 polymer ?
#
loop_
_entity_poly.entity_id
_entity_poly.type
_entity_poly.pdbx_seq_one_letter_code
_entity_poly.pdbx_strand_id
1 'polypeptide(L)'
;QQGYFTLDAIHPEKNANWQGAYNAYAPGKGYEYCNLNFNLAGAILEKYSGLRFDAYIQEKILQPLGLYGGYDVDQLDKSRLATLYAYQRDSAKFTVSPAAYVSKSEELKTYVPGYSTPIFSPTGGMKISAPDLAKYLLLHMNYGKVGATRIISTANAKTMQTPLSTDENYGLALWKTDVLLPGVELVGHTGSAYGLYSALFFNPEEKYGFVVISNGCDPTEEEGYIRVIRRAIQILHEEWIVKP
;
A
#
# COMPACT_ATOMS: atom_id res chain seq x y z
N GLN A 1 -11.74 7.22 -16.87
CA GLN A 1 -11.86 5.83 -16.43
C GLN A 1 -13.08 5.77 -15.52
N GLN A 2 -14.17 5.17 -16.01
CA GLN A 2 -15.29 4.80 -15.14
C GLN A 2 -14.75 3.81 -14.13
N GLY A 3 -14.71 4.21 -12.85
CA GLY A 3 -14.30 3.33 -11.77
C GLY A 3 -15.26 2.14 -11.71
N TYR A 4 -14.78 0.96 -12.00
CA TYR A 4 -15.51 -0.26 -11.72
C TYR A 4 -15.68 -0.34 -10.22
N PHE A 5 -16.90 -0.20 -9.73
CA PHE A 5 -17.20 -0.45 -8.34
C PHE A 5 -16.90 -1.92 -8.05
N THR A 6 -16.26 -2.20 -6.93
CA THR A 6 -15.77 -3.55 -6.61
C THR A 6 -16.87 -4.61 -6.69
N LEU A 7 -18.08 -4.30 -6.21
CA LEU A 7 -19.20 -5.21 -6.24
C LEU A 7 -19.75 -5.43 -7.65
N ASP A 8 -19.66 -4.44 -8.55
CA ASP A 8 -20.09 -4.61 -9.94
C ASP A 8 -19.17 -5.56 -10.71
N ALA A 9 -17.86 -5.56 -10.39
CA ALA A 9 -16.90 -6.46 -11.05
C ALA A 9 -17.20 -7.94 -10.82
N ILE A 10 -17.74 -8.28 -9.65
CA ILE A 10 -18.05 -9.67 -9.25
C ILE A 10 -19.55 -10.03 -9.41
N HIS A 11 -20.39 -9.11 -9.88
CA HIS A 11 -21.84 -9.33 -9.98
C HIS A 11 -22.24 -9.79 -11.37
N PRO A 12 -22.92 -10.96 -11.53
CA PRO A 12 -23.24 -11.55 -12.83
C PRO A 12 -24.15 -10.67 -13.70
N GLU A 13 -25.05 -9.89 -13.12
CA GLU A 13 -25.94 -9.01 -13.87
C GLU A 13 -25.31 -7.68 -14.29
N LYS A 14 -24.18 -7.31 -13.68
CA LYS A 14 -23.49 -6.03 -13.92
C LYS A 14 -22.22 -6.15 -14.73
N ASN A 15 -21.61 -7.33 -14.73
CA ASN A 15 -20.38 -7.60 -15.46
C ASN A 15 -20.47 -8.95 -16.18
N ALA A 16 -20.53 -8.93 -17.51
CA ALA A 16 -20.58 -10.15 -18.31
C ALA A 16 -19.38 -11.08 -18.10
N ASN A 17 -18.23 -10.52 -17.65
CA ASN A 17 -17.00 -11.26 -17.38
C ASN A 17 -16.77 -11.51 -15.87
N TRP A 18 -17.82 -11.46 -15.05
CA TRP A 18 -17.70 -11.61 -13.59
C TRP A 18 -16.96 -12.87 -13.14
N GLN A 19 -17.08 -13.95 -13.91
CA GLN A 19 -16.38 -15.22 -13.62
C GLN A 19 -14.87 -15.06 -13.67
N GLY A 20 -14.33 -14.16 -14.50
CA GLY A 20 -12.90 -13.86 -14.56
C GLY A 20 -12.34 -13.14 -13.31
N ALA A 21 -13.21 -12.72 -12.38
CA ALA A 21 -12.80 -12.20 -11.08
C ALA A 21 -12.53 -13.30 -10.03
N TYR A 22 -12.77 -14.58 -10.38
CA TYR A 22 -12.60 -15.73 -9.49
C TYR A 22 -11.55 -16.67 -10.03
N ASN A 23 -10.69 -17.16 -9.14
CA ASN A 23 -9.72 -18.20 -9.48
C ASN A 23 -10.37 -19.58 -9.59
N ALA A 24 -9.73 -20.48 -10.34
CA ALA A 24 -10.19 -21.86 -10.51
C ALA A 24 -9.93 -22.75 -9.28
N TYR A 25 -9.30 -22.25 -8.24
CA TYR A 25 -8.97 -22.99 -7.02
C TYR A 25 -9.69 -22.42 -5.78
N ALA A 26 -9.85 -23.26 -4.77
CA ALA A 26 -10.48 -22.88 -3.51
C ALA A 26 -9.58 -21.94 -2.69
N PRO A 27 -10.15 -21.10 -1.79
CA PRO A 27 -9.38 -20.26 -0.88
C PRO A 27 -8.32 -21.07 -0.10
N GLY A 28 -7.11 -20.52 -0.01
CA GLY A 28 -5.97 -21.15 0.65
C GLY A 28 -5.26 -22.23 -0.18
N LYS A 29 -5.59 -22.39 -1.48
CA LYS A 29 -4.99 -23.38 -2.36
C LYS A 29 -4.09 -22.80 -3.45
N GLY A 30 -3.91 -21.51 -3.49
CA GLY A 30 -3.04 -20.81 -4.41
C GLY A 30 -2.91 -19.34 -4.05
N TYR A 31 -2.06 -18.64 -4.79
CA TYR A 31 -1.83 -17.23 -4.65
C TYR A 31 -2.07 -16.50 -5.98
N GLU A 32 -2.68 -15.34 -5.89
CA GLU A 32 -2.73 -14.38 -6.99
C GLU A 32 -2.83 -12.96 -6.42
N TYR A 33 -1.91 -12.09 -6.82
CA TYR A 33 -1.95 -10.69 -6.43
C TYR A 33 -3.10 -9.98 -7.12
N CYS A 34 -4.01 -9.40 -6.33
CA CYS A 34 -5.22 -8.80 -6.88
C CYS A 34 -5.63 -7.52 -6.15
N ASN A 35 -5.58 -6.40 -6.87
CA ASN A 35 -6.03 -5.10 -6.37
C ASN A 35 -7.53 -5.08 -6.02
N LEU A 36 -8.35 -5.82 -6.76
CA LEU A 36 -9.79 -5.93 -6.49
C LEU A 36 -10.06 -6.45 -5.07
N ASN A 37 -9.25 -7.39 -4.57
CA ASN A 37 -9.41 -7.94 -3.23
C ASN A 37 -9.20 -6.89 -2.14
N PHE A 38 -8.29 -5.95 -2.30
CA PHE A 38 -8.09 -4.87 -1.34
C PHE A 38 -9.22 -3.84 -1.37
N ASN A 39 -9.78 -3.55 -2.54
CA ASN A 39 -10.98 -2.73 -2.65
C ASN A 39 -12.17 -3.43 -1.97
N LEU A 40 -12.30 -4.75 -2.15
CA LEU A 40 -13.34 -5.55 -1.49
C LEU A 40 -13.14 -5.58 0.04
N ALA A 41 -11.91 -5.73 0.52
CA ALA A 41 -11.58 -5.66 1.94
C ALA A 41 -11.97 -4.29 2.53
N GLY A 42 -11.68 -3.19 1.82
CA GLY A 42 -12.13 -1.85 2.19
C GLY A 42 -13.65 -1.72 2.25
N ALA A 43 -14.36 -2.29 1.26
CA ALA A 43 -15.83 -2.29 1.24
C ALA A 43 -16.43 -3.08 2.41
N ILE A 44 -15.84 -4.23 2.75
CA ILE A 44 -16.22 -5.03 3.91
C ILE A 44 -15.99 -4.24 5.21
N LEU A 45 -14.84 -3.57 5.32
CA LEU A 45 -14.52 -2.74 6.48
C LEU A 45 -15.56 -1.64 6.69
N GLU A 46 -16.01 -0.95 5.64
CA GLU A 46 -17.08 0.05 5.72
C GLU A 46 -18.40 -0.55 6.19
N LYS A 47 -18.78 -1.71 5.64
CA LYS A 47 -20.01 -2.41 6.02
C LYS A 47 -20.06 -2.79 7.50
N TYR A 48 -18.95 -3.26 8.06
CA TYR A 48 -18.88 -3.70 9.45
C TYR A 48 -18.64 -2.56 10.44
N SER A 49 -17.87 -1.54 10.05
CA SER A 49 -17.55 -0.42 10.94
C SER A 49 -18.61 0.68 10.95
N GLY A 50 -19.41 0.80 9.88
CA GLY A 50 -20.31 1.92 9.65
C GLY A 50 -19.60 3.23 9.31
N LEU A 51 -18.27 3.22 9.15
CA LEU A 51 -17.45 4.37 8.80
C LEU A 51 -17.01 4.29 7.35
N ARG A 52 -16.94 5.43 6.68
CA ARG A 52 -16.28 5.54 5.36
C ARG A 52 -14.81 5.14 5.48
N PHE A 53 -14.25 4.48 4.46
CA PHE A 53 -12.92 3.88 4.52
C PHE A 53 -11.83 4.87 4.95
N ASP A 54 -11.79 6.05 4.35
CA ASP A 54 -10.81 7.10 4.69
C ASP A 54 -10.95 7.60 6.13
N ALA A 55 -12.18 7.77 6.60
CA ALA A 55 -12.49 8.17 7.97
C ALA A 55 -12.08 7.09 8.97
N TYR A 56 -12.33 5.81 8.65
CA TYR A 56 -11.89 4.69 9.50
C TYR A 56 -10.35 4.67 9.64
N ILE A 57 -9.62 4.78 8.54
CA ILE A 57 -8.16 4.79 8.57
C ILE A 57 -7.65 5.99 9.38
N GLN A 58 -8.26 7.16 9.20
CA GLN A 58 -7.90 8.36 9.95
C GLN A 58 -8.12 8.17 11.46
N GLU A 59 -9.30 7.72 11.85
CA GLU A 59 -9.70 7.60 13.26
C GLU A 59 -9.02 6.44 13.99
N LYS A 60 -8.91 5.28 13.33
CA LYS A 60 -8.49 4.04 13.98
C LYS A 60 -7.00 3.72 13.83
N ILE A 61 -6.30 4.35 12.87
CA ILE A 61 -4.90 4.07 12.60
C ILE A 61 -4.03 5.33 12.68
N LEU A 62 -4.32 6.36 11.86
CA LEU A 62 -3.41 7.49 11.73
C LEU A 62 -3.39 8.35 13.00
N GLN A 63 -4.55 8.76 13.51
CA GLN A 63 -4.64 9.58 14.72
C GLN A 63 -4.06 8.89 15.96
N PRO A 64 -4.38 7.63 16.29
CA PRO A 64 -3.79 6.95 17.44
C PRO A 64 -2.27 6.83 17.37
N LEU A 65 -1.69 6.77 16.17
CA LEU A 65 -0.25 6.68 15.96
C LEU A 65 0.42 8.05 15.80
N GLY A 66 -0.35 9.14 15.82
CA GLY A 66 0.18 10.50 15.60
C GLY A 66 0.77 10.71 14.21
N LEU A 67 0.15 10.10 13.17
CA LEU A 67 0.60 10.17 11.79
C LEU A 67 -0.18 11.22 11.02
N TYR A 68 0.51 11.96 10.16
CA TYR A 68 -0.12 12.86 9.20
C TYR A 68 -0.19 12.22 7.82
N GLY A 69 -1.40 12.10 7.28
CA GLY A 69 -1.69 11.51 5.98
C GLY A 69 -3.17 11.24 5.80
N GLY A 70 -3.53 10.61 4.68
CA GLY A 70 -4.93 10.27 4.42
C GLY A 70 -5.20 9.86 2.97
N TYR A 71 -6.43 9.49 2.72
CA TYR A 71 -6.92 9.10 1.40
C TYR A 71 -7.66 10.23 0.69
N ASP A 72 -8.41 11.05 1.43
CA ASP A 72 -9.13 12.21 0.91
C ASP A 72 -8.19 13.40 0.82
N VAL A 73 -7.82 13.77 -0.41
CA VAL A 73 -6.88 14.88 -0.66
C VAL A 73 -7.45 16.23 -0.23
N ASP A 74 -8.77 16.38 -0.17
CA ASP A 74 -9.42 17.63 0.23
C ASP A 74 -9.35 17.86 1.75
N GLN A 75 -9.00 16.84 2.54
CA GLN A 75 -8.74 16.91 3.97
C GLN A 75 -7.24 17.14 4.29
N LEU A 76 -6.38 17.23 3.29
CA LEU A 76 -4.94 17.39 3.46
C LEU A 76 -4.51 18.83 3.11
N ASP A 77 -3.49 19.29 3.79
CA ASP A 77 -2.82 20.55 3.44
C ASP A 77 -2.10 20.37 2.09
N LYS A 78 -2.62 21.03 1.06
CA LYS A 78 -2.11 20.92 -0.31
C LYS A 78 -0.68 21.44 -0.46
N SER A 79 -0.24 22.37 0.42
CA SER A 79 1.14 22.87 0.43
C SER A 79 2.17 21.81 0.85
N ARG A 80 1.72 20.72 1.49
CA ARG A 80 2.55 19.59 1.93
C ARG A 80 2.59 18.43 0.92
N LEU A 81 1.88 18.53 -0.19
CA LEU A 81 1.86 17.49 -1.22
C LEU A 81 2.99 17.74 -2.22
N ALA A 82 3.85 16.74 -2.39
CA ALA A 82 4.93 16.80 -3.37
C ALA A 82 4.39 16.64 -4.80
N THR A 83 4.88 17.42 -5.74
CA THR A 83 4.57 17.21 -7.16
C THR A 83 5.06 15.83 -7.60
N LEU A 84 4.19 15.05 -8.26
CA LEU A 84 4.53 13.76 -8.84
C LEU A 84 4.89 13.92 -10.32
N TYR A 85 5.81 13.08 -10.79
CA TYR A 85 6.30 13.08 -12.16
C TYR A 85 6.25 11.69 -12.77
N ALA A 86 5.62 11.59 -13.94
CA ALA A 86 5.67 10.39 -14.77
C ALA A 86 6.87 10.45 -15.73
N TYR A 87 7.64 9.38 -15.77
CA TYR A 87 8.76 9.25 -16.71
C TYR A 87 8.25 8.81 -18.08
N GLN A 88 8.64 9.54 -19.11
CA GLN A 88 8.32 9.27 -20.52
C GLN A 88 9.50 8.57 -21.17
N ARG A 89 9.42 7.26 -21.38
CA ARG A 89 10.53 6.44 -21.91
C ARG A 89 11.04 6.93 -23.27
N ASP A 90 10.14 7.29 -24.18
CA ASP A 90 10.48 7.68 -25.55
C ASP A 90 11.32 8.96 -25.64
N SER A 91 11.16 9.87 -24.68
CA SER A 91 11.85 11.16 -24.66
C SER A 91 12.85 11.31 -23.53
N ALA A 92 12.94 10.33 -22.62
CA ALA A 92 13.70 10.38 -21.38
C ALA A 92 13.41 11.63 -20.53
N LYS A 93 12.14 12.09 -20.52
CA LYS A 93 11.70 13.29 -19.82
C LYS A 93 10.67 12.97 -18.75
N PHE A 94 10.59 13.85 -17.75
CA PHE A 94 9.58 13.83 -16.72
C PHE A 94 8.43 14.80 -17.05
N THR A 95 7.19 14.35 -16.87
CA THR A 95 5.99 15.18 -16.98
C THR A 95 5.24 15.18 -15.67
N VAL A 96 4.64 16.31 -15.28
CA VAL A 96 3.84 16.40 -14.06
C VAL A 96 2.64 15.47 -14.14
N SER A 97 2.39 14.72 -13.06
CA SER A 97 1.30 13.76 -12.93
C SER A 97 0.33 14.21 -11.81
N PRO A 98 -0.66 15.06 -12.10
CA PRO A 98 -1.55 15.62 -11.09
C PRO A 98 -2.68 14.68 -10.67
N ALA A 99 -2.86 13.54 -11.33
CA ALA A 99 -4.02 12.65 -11.17
C ALA A 99 -4.17 12.09 -9.74
N ALA A 100 -3.08 11.99 -8.97
CA ALA A 100 -3.12 11.54 -7.58
C ALA A 100 -3.84 12.52 -6.63
N TYR A 101 -3.99 13.78 -7.04
CA TYR A 101 -4.47 14.87 -6.19
C TYR A 101 -5.79 15.49 -6.68
N VAL A 102 -6.52 14.76 -7.51
CA VAL A 102 -7.85 15.17 -7.96
C VAL A 102 -8.82 15.08 -6.78
N SER A 103 -9.56 16.18 -6.55
CA SER A 103 -10.63 16.24 -5.55
C SER A 103 -11.69 15.17 -5.81
N LYS A 104 -12.21 14.60 -4.74
CA LYS A 104 -13.30 13.62 -4.76
C LYS A 104 -14.63 14.18 -4.32
N SER A 105 -14.71 15.50 -4.12
CA SER A 105 -15.90 16.17 -3.57
C SER A 105 -17.18 15.88 -4.34
N GLU A 106 -17.12 15.73 -5.66
CA GLU A 106 -18.31 15.42 -6.48
C GLU A 106 -18.75 13.98 -6.30
N GLU A 107 -17.82 13.03 -6.34
CA GLU A 107 -18.11 11.61 -6.14
C GLU A 107 -18.64 11.33 -4.71
N LEU A 108 -18.21 12.13 -3.73
CA LEU A 108 -18.67 11.99 -2.35
C LEU A 108 -20.12 12.39 -2.11
N LYS A 109 -20.73 13.20 -2.99
CA LYS A 109 -22.15 13.57 -2.89
C LYS A 109 -23.11 12.38 -3.02
N THR A 110 -22.70 11.36 -3.74
CA THR A 110 -23.47 10.14 -4.01
C THR A 110 -22.79 8.89 -3.43
N TYR A 111 -21.92 9.07 -2.45
CA TYR A 111 -21.14 7.99 -1.86
C TYR A 111 -22.04 6.99 -1.11
N VAL A 112 -21.90 5.71 -1.43
CA VAL A 112 -22.59 4.60 -0.78
C VAL A 112 -21.55 3.72 -0.08
N PRO A 113 -21.52 3.66 1.27
CA PRO A 113 -20.56 2.82 1.99
C PRO A 113 -20.63 1.34 1.59
N GLY A 114 -19.48 0.74 1.40
CA GLY A 114 -19.35 -0.65 0.96
C GLY A 114 -19.60 -0.86 -0.54
N TYR A 115 -19.93 0.21 -1.29
CA TYR A 115 -20.05 0.19 -2.74
C TYR A 115 -19.09 1.18 -3.41
N SER A 116 -19.09 2.43 -2.95
CA SER A 116 -18.26 3.51 -3.50
C SER A 116 -16.82 3.52 -2.97
N THR A 117 -16.44 2.56 -2.14
CA THR A 117 -15.12 2.44 -1.48
C THR A 117 -13.93 2.61 -2.44
N PRO A 118 -13.95 2.10 -3.70
CA PRO A 118 -12.84 2.29 -4.66
C PRO A 118 -12.50 3.75 -4.99
N ILE A 119 -13.39 4.71 -4.69
CA ILE A 119 -13.13 6.16 -4.84
C ILE A 119 -11.88 6.56 -4.03
N PHE A 120 -11.68 5.95 -2.86
CA PHE A 120 -10.50 6.18 -2.02
C PHE A 120 -9.32 5.27 -2.34
N SER A 121 -9.51 4.30 -3.25
CA SER A 121 -8.45 3.35 -3.64
C SER A 121 -7.75 2.69 -2.44
N PRO A 122 -8.42 1.77 -1.71
CA PRO A 122 -7.81 1.02 -0.61
C PRO A 122 -6.51 0.32 -0.99
N THR A 123 -6.33 0.04 -2.27
CA THR A 123 -5.14 -0.59 -2.86
C THR A 123 -3.88 0.28 -2.86
N GLY A 124 -4.01 1.62 -2.72
CA GLY A 124 -2.82 2.47 -2.84
C GLY A 124 -3.09 3.97 -2.83
N GLY A 125 -4.29 4.41 -2.43
CA GLY A 125 -4.67 5.83 -2.42
C GLY A 125 -4.07 6.68 -1.29
N MET A 126 -3.32 6.11 -0.34
CA MET A 126 -2.75 6.81 0.81
C MET A 126 -1.74 7.89 0.39
N LYS A 127 -1.87 9.08 0.97
CA LYS A 127 -0.88 10.16 0.93
C LYS A 127 -0.25 10.27 2.31
N ILE A 128 1.05 10.06 2.38
CA ILE A 128 1.80 10.02 3.64
C ILE A 128 3.27 10.39 3.39
N SER A 129 3.92 11.00 4.36
CA SER A 129 5.36 11.30 4.30
C SER A 129 6.21 10.08 4.63
N ALA A 130 7.47 10.04 4.15
CA ALA A 130 8.39 8.96 4.49
C ALA A 130 8.62 8.84 6.02
N PRO A 131 8.79 9.94 6.81
CA PRO A 131 8.88 9.83 8.26
C PRO A 131 7.63 9.25 8.94
N ASP A 132 6.43 9.62 8.49
CA ASP A 132 5.19 9.06 9.05
C ASP A 132 4.99 7.60 8.62
N LEU A 133 5.35 7.26 7.39
CA LEU A 133 5.34 5.86 6.93
C LEU A 133 6.36 5.00 7.68
N ALA A 134 7.50 5.58 8.09
CA ALA A 134 8.48 4.87 8.95
C ALA A 134 7.91 4.60 10.35
N LYS A 135 7.14 5.52 10.93
CA LYS A 135 6.41 5.24 12.18
C LYS A 135 5.35 4.13 12.00
N TYR A 136 4.66 4.11 10.85
CA TYR A 136 3.73 3.03 10.51
C TYR A 136 4.45 1.69 10.35
N LEU A 137 5.66 1.68 9.77
CA LEU A 137 6.52 0.49 9.70
C LEU A 137 6.76 -0.10 11.10
N LEU A 138 7.01 0.74 12.11
CA LEU A 138 7.21 0.29 13.49
C LEU A 138 6.02 -0.50 14.04
N LEU A 139 4.78 -0.22 13.56
CA LEU A 139 3.59 -0.99 13.93
C LEU A 139 3.75 -2.47 13.54
N HIS A 140 4.17 -2.71 12.31
CA HIS A 140 4.38 -4.08 11.81
C HIS A 140 5.61 -4.74 12.42
N MET A 141 6.73 -4.03 12.49
CA MET A 141 7.98 -4.52 13.07
C MET A 141 7.82 -4.92 14.55
N ASN A 142 6.95 -4.24 15.30
CA ASN A 142 6.66 -4.50 16.71
C ASN A 142 5.36 -5.29 16.91
N TYR A 143 4.95 -6.06 15.92
CA TYR A 143 3.80 -6.95 16.00
C TYR A 143 2.52 -6.25 16.52
N GLY A 144 2.15 -5.16 15.85
CA GLY A 144 0.86 -4.50 16.03
C GLY A 144 0.82 -3.35 17.03
N LYS A 145 2.01 -2.84 17.48
CA LYS A 145 2.05 -1.73 18.43
C LYS A 145 3.16 -0.72 18.16
N VAL A 146 2.95 0.55 18.50
CA VAL A 146 3.97 1.62 18.54
C VAL A 146 3.92 2.30 19.90
N GLY A 147 5.01 2.28 20.65
CA GLY A 147 5.02 2.76 22.02
C GLY A 147 3.97 2.05 22.89
N ALA A 148 3.07 2.78 23.51
CA ALA A 148 1.94 2.23 24.29
C ALA A 148 0.71 1.89 23.41
N THR A 149 0.62 2.41 22.18
CA THR A 149 -0.55 2.28 21.32
C THR A 149 -0.53 0.96 20.55
N ARG A 150 -1.57 0.14 20.73
CA ARG A 150 -1.78 -1.10 19.99
C ARG A 150 -2.94 -0.93 19.01
N ILE A 151 -2.70 -1.23 17.74
CA ILE A 151 -3.71 -1.19 16.66
C ILE A 151 -4.24 -2.59 16.36
N ILE A 152 -3.37 -3.59 16.26
CA ILE A 152 -3.75 -4.99 16.00
C ILE A 152 -3.11 -5.92 17.04
N SER A 153 -3.71 -7.08 17.25
CA SER A 153 -3.17 -8.09 18.16
C SER A 153 -1.83 -8.62 17.65
N THR A 154 -0.97 -9.07 18.56
CA THR A 154 0.32 -9.70 18.21
C THR A 154 0.10 -10.92 17.32
N ALA A 155 -0.91 -11.73 17.58
CA ALA A 155 -1.24 -12.90 16.77
C ALA A 155 -1.58 -12.51 15.32
N ASN A 156 -2.49 -11.54 15.13
CA ASN A 156 -2.87 -11.08 13.80
C ASN A 156 -1.69 -10.43 13.04
N ALA A 157 -0.86 -9.64 13.73
CA ALA A 157 0.33 -9.05 13.13
C ALA A 157 1.33 -10.11 12.66
N LYS A 158 1.52 -11.19 13.40
CA LYS A 158 2.34 -12.35 12.99
C LYS A 158 1.72 -13.07 11.80
N THR A 159 0.40 -13.30 11.82
CA THR A 159 -0.30 -13.90 10.68
C THR A 159 -0.12 -13.08 9.40
N MET A 160 -0.19 -11.74 9.48
CA MET A 160 0.05 -10.87 8.32
C MET A 160 1.45 -11.04 7.71
N GLN A 161 2.45 -11.33 8.53
CA GLN A 161 3.85 -11.49 8.12
C GLN A 161 4.22 -12.94 7.75
N THR A 162 3.30 -13.87 7.89
CA THR A 162 3.53 -15.29 7.60
C THR A 162 3.02 -15.61 6.20
N PRO A 163 3.85 -16.15 5.30
CA PRO A 163 3.40 -16.61 3.99
C PRO A 163 2.26 -17.63 4.12
N LEU A 164 1.19 -17.42 3.37
CA LEU A 164 -0.02 -18.27 3.39
C LEU A 164 -0.08 -19.24 2.20
N SER A 165 0.82 -19.08 1.23
CA SER A 165 0.95 -19.94 0.05
C SER A 165 2.40 -20.40 -0.08
N THR A 166 2.59 -21.57 -0.69
CA THR A 166 3.91 -22.08 -1.09
C THR A 166 4.38 -21.48 -2.43
N ASP A 167 3.48 -20.87 -3.18
CA ASP A 167 3.76 -20.35 -4.52
C ASP A 167 4.46 -19.00 -4.45
N GLU A 168 4.18 -18.23 -3.38
CA GLU A 168 4.77 -16.91 -3.15
C GLU A 168 5.00 -16.68 -1.65
N ASN A 169 6.08 -15.98 -1.30
CA ASN A 169 6.39 -15.58 0.07
C ASN A 169 5.52 -14.41 0.54
N TYR A 170 4.21 -14.46 0.29
CA TYR A 170 3.27 -13.40 0.56
C TYR A 170 2.31 -13.78 1.69
N GLY A 171 2.26 -12.93 2.73
CA GLY A 171 1.33 -13.04 3.84
C GLY A 171 0.01 -12.28 3.56
N LEU A 172 -0.47 -11.51 4.53
CA LEU A 172 -1.60 -10.60 4.34
C LEU A 172 -1.09 -9.18 4.16
N ALA A 173 -1.00 -8.73 2.91
CA ALA A 173 -0.46 -7.44 2.48
C ALA A 173 1.04 -7.20 2.80
N LEU A 174 1.76 -8.23 3.21
CA LEU A 174 3.20 -8.16 3.50
C LEU A 174 3.92 -9.31 2.80
N TRP A 175 4.98 -8.97 2.11
CA TRP A 175 5.82 -9.87 1.34
C TRP A 175 7.13 -10.12 2.06
N LYS A 176 7.61 -11.36 2.09
CA LYS A 176 8.93 -11.74 2.57
C LYS A 176 9.89 -11.89 1.38
N THR A 177 11.06 -11.28 1.48
CA THR A 177 12.05 -11.30 0.40
C THR A 177 13.46 -11.17 0.94
N ASP A 178 14.41 -11.83 0.30
CA ASP A 178 15.86 -11.69 0.50
C ASP A 178 16.56 -11.13 -0.75
N VAL A 179 15.79 -10.78 -1.78
CA VAL A 179 16.30 -10.26 -3.06
C VAL A 179 16.75 -8.79 -2.95
N LEU A 180 16.11 -8.00 -2.09
CA LEU A 180 16.50 -6.60 -1.86
C LEU A 180 17.90 -6.50 -1.27
N LEU A 181 18.17 -7.34 -0.26
CA LEU A 181 19.44 -7.45 0.45
C LEU A 181 19.81 -8.95 0.47
N PRO A 182 20.70 -9.43 -0.41
CA PRO A 182 21.02 -10.85 -0.48
C PRO A 182 21.44 -11.43 0.86
N GLY A 183 20.76 -12.50 1.29
CA GLY A 183 21.00 -13.17 2.58
C GLY A 183 20.34 -12.52 3.79
N VAL A 184 19.55 -11.44 3.60
CA VAL A 184 18.80 -10.77 4.68
C VAL A 184 17.31 -10.84 4.38
N GLU A 185 16.56 -11.59 5.16
CA GLU A 185 15.10 -11.66 5.01
C GLU A 185 14.45 -10.35 5.50
N LEU A 186 13.74 -9.70 4.60
CA LEU A 186 12.94 -8.51 4.89
C LEU A 186 11.46 -8.79 4.68
N VAL A 187 10.62 -8.11 5.45
CA VAL A 187 9.16 -8.14 5.34
C VAL A 187 8.66 -6.76 4.95
N GLY A 188 7.79 -6.66 3.97
CA GLY A 188 7.28 -5.35 3.55
C GLY A 188 6.48 -5.37 2.26
N HIS A 189 6.43 -4.24 1.60
CA HIS A 189 5.76 -4.08 0.31
C HIS A 189 6.34 -2.92 -0.49
N THR A 190 6.20 -2.98 -1.81
CA THR A 190 6.48 -1.87 -2.73
C THR A 190 5.21 -1.10 -3.05
N GLY A 191 5.34 0.10 -3.60
CA GLY A 191 4.24 0.91 -4.11
C GLY A 191 4.59 1.58 -5.44
N SER A 192 3.60 1.61 -6.35
CA SER A 192 3.73 2.27 -7.64
C SER A 192 2.39 2.87 -8.05
N ALA A 193 2.31 4.19 -8.16
CA ALA A 193 1.14 4.88 -8.66
C ALA A 193 1.49 6.29 -9.16
N TYR A 194 0.93 6.71 -10.27
CA TYR A 194 1.03 8.09 -10.79
C TYR A 194 2.48 8.61 -10.98
N GLY A 195 3.44 7.72 -11.20
CA GLY A 195 4.87 8.06 -11.31
C GLY A 195 5.62 8.05 -9.97
N LEU A 196 4.91 7.93 -8.83
CA LEU A 196 5.53 7.67 -7.53
C LEU A 196 5.91 6.20 -7.44
N TYR A 197 7.09 5.94 -6.90
CA TYR A 197 7.58 4.61 -6.53
C TYR A 197 8.04 4.61 -5.09
N SER A 198 7.71 3.55 -4.36
CA SER A 198 8.03 3.47 -2.93
C SER A 198 8.33 2.05 -2.48
N ALA A 199 8.97 1.93 -1.35
CA ALA A 199 9.13 0.68 -0.62
C ALA A 199 9.10 0.95 0.88
N LEU A 200 8.50 0.00 1.60
CA LEU A 200 8.54 -0.13 3.04
C LEU A 200 8.94 -1.56 3.34
N PHE A 201 10.14 -1.77 3.88
CA PHE A 201 10.62 -3.10 4.29
C PHE A 201 11.32 -3.04 5.64
N PHE A 202 11.22 -4.10 6.42
CA PHE A 202 11.84 -4.19 7.75
C PHE A 202 12.31 -5.62 8.05
N ASN A 203 13.33 -5.73 8.89
CA ASN A 203 13.74 -6.98 9.52
C ASN A 203 13.06 -7.08 10.88
N PRO A 204 12.12 -8.02 11.10
CA PRO A 204 11.39 -8.12 12.36
C PRO A 204 12.24 -8.66 13.51
N GLU A 205 13.34 -9.33 13.23
CA GLU A 205 14.24 -9.91 14.22
C GLU A 205 15.29 -8.90 14.69
N GLU A 206 16.02 -8.28 13.76
CA GLU A 206 17.08 -7.32 14.04
C GLU A 206 16.57 -5.89 14.31
N LYS A 207 15.27 -5.64 14.08
CA LYS A 207 14.59 -4.39 14.45
C LYS A 207 15.09 -3.14 13.73
N TYR A 208 15.36 -3.26 12.44
CA TYR A 208 15.57 -2.12 11.57
C TYR A 208 14.65 -2.19 10.35
N GLY A 209 14.53 -1.10 9.62
CA GLY A 209 13.72 -1.05 8.41
C GLY A 209 13.99 0.19 7.58
N PHE A 210 13.46 0.16 6.36
CA PHE A 210 13.67 1.17 5.33
C PHE A 210 12.36 1.65 4.78
N VAL A 211 12.24 2.95 4.60
CA VAL A 211 11.19 3.58 3.82
C VAL A 211 11.85 4.45 2.77
N VAL A 212 11.53 4.19 1.52
CA VAL A 212 12.00 4.97 0.38
C VAL A 212 10.80 5.40 -0.45
N ILE A 213 10.71 6.69 -0.76
CA ILE A 213 9.67 7.26 -1.62
C ILE A 213 10.35 8.14 -2.66
N SER A 214 10.10 7.87 -3.94
CA SER A 214 10.48 8.72 -5.05
C SER A 214 9.23 9.30 -5.69
N ASN A 215 9.17 10.62 -5.84
CA ASN A 215 8.07 11.31 -6.51
C ASN A 215 8.18 11.32 -8.05
N GLY A 216 9.13 10.55 -8.59
CA GLY A 216 9.36 10.33 -10.00
C GLY A 216 10.76 9.78 -10.25
N CYS A 217 10.86 8.67 -10.97
CA CYS A 217 12.15 8.12 -11.42
C CYS A 217 11.96 7.34 -12.72
N ASP A 218 13.07 7.01 -13.37
CA ASP A 218 13.09 6.00 -14.43
C ASP A 218 12.64 4.65 -13.82
N PRO A 219 11.56 4.04 -14.33
CA PRO A 219 11.00 2.80 -13.78
C PRO A 219 11.74 1.55 -14.27
N THR A 220 13.04 1.66 -14.57
CA THR A 220 13.87 0.49 -14.86
C THR A 220 13.95 -0.41 -13.63
N GLU A 221 13.67 -1.70 -13.82
CA GLU A 221 13.72 -2.71 -12.79
C GLU A 221 15.06 -3.45 -12.76
N GLU A 222 15.41 -3.91 -11.56
CA GLU A 222 16.55 -4.77 -11.28
C GLU A 222 16.11 -5.81 -10.25
N GLU A 223 16.14 -7.09 -10.60
CA GLU A 223 15.66 -8.19 -9.76
C GLU A 223 14.21 -8.02 -9.30
N GLY A 224 13.32 -7.53 -10.18
CA GLY A 224 11.91 -7.32 -9.88
C GLY A 224 11.59 -6.08 -9.03
N TYR A 225 12.56 -5.22 -8.76
CA TYR A 225 12.38 -3.97 -8.03
C TYR A 225 12.78 -2.77 -8.86
N ILE A 226 12.12 -1.64 -8.66
CA ILE A 226 12.56 -0.36 -9.25
C ILE A 226 14.00 -0.10 -8.79
N ARG A 227 14.93 0.02 -9.74
CA ARG A 227 16.38 0.10 -9.50
C ARG A 227 16.76 1.19 -8.49
N VAL A 228 16.17 2.39 -8.62
CA VAL A 228 16.46 3.51 -7.70
C VAL A 228 16.05 3.15 -6.26
N ILE A 229 14.88 2.54 -6.08
CA ILE A 229 14.38 2.13 -4.77
C ILE A 229 15.26 1.03 -4.17
N ARG A 230 15.59 0.01 -4.97
CA ARG A 230 16.47 -1.09 -4.53
C ARG A 230 17.85 -0.57 -4.11
N ARG A 231 18.47 0.26 -4.94
CA ARG A 231 19.80 0.82 -4.65
C ARG A 231 19.80 1.73 -3.41
N ALA A 232 18.75 2.51 -3.20
CA ALA A 232 18.61 3.32 -1.99
C ALA A 232 18.57 2.44 -0.73
N ILE A 233 17.82 1.33 -0.73
CA ILE A 233 17.77 0.39 0.40
C ILE A 233 19.14 -0.24 0.63
N GLN A 234 19.84 -0.67 -0.41
CA GLN A 234 21.17 -1.26 -0.31
C GLN A 234 22.19 -0.30 0.31
N ILE A 235 22.20 0.95 -0.14
CA ILE A 235 23.09 2.00 0.40
C ILE A 235 22.74 2.28 1.87
N LEU A 236 21.45 2.44 2.21
CA LEU A 236 21.04 2.67 3.60
C LEU A 236 21.45 1.51 4.51
N HIS A 237 21.30 0.26 4.04
CA HIS A 237 21.73 -0.91 4.80
C HIS A 237 23.24 -0.93 5.01
N GLU A 238 24.02 -0.70 3.94
CA GLU A 238 25.48 -0.70 4.02
C GLU A 238 26.00 0.37 4.98
N GLU A 239 25.49 1.60 4.87
CA GLU A 239 26.04 2.74 5.61
C GLU A 239 25.54 2.83 7.06
N TRP A 240 24.35 2.30 7.38
CA TRP A 240 23.74 2.48 8.70
C TRP A 240 23.57 1.20 9.51
N ILE A 241 23.68 0.03 8.88
CA ILE A 241 23.51 -1.26 9.55
C ILE A 241 24.83 -2.05 9.56
N VAL A 242 25.53 -2.11 8.39
CA VAL A 242 26.76 -2.90 8.27
C VAL A 242 28.00 -2.14 8.72
N LYS A 243 28.04 -0.81 8.49
CA LYS A 243 29.16 0.08 8.88
C LYS A 243 28.68 1.11 9.91
N PRO A 244 28.23 0.74 11.08
CA PRO A 244 27.78 1.68 12.10
C PRO A 244 28.93 2.44 12.77
#